data_503afb5185e2bbcb21324bfcaed9726e
#
_entry.id   503afb5185e2bbcb21324bfcaed9726e
#
_cell.length_a   1.000
_cell.length_b   1.000
_cell.length_c   1.000
_cell.angle_alpha   90.00
_cell.angle_beta   90.00
_cell.angle_gamma   90.00
#
_symmetry.space_group_name_H-M   'P 1'
#
loop_
_entity.id
_entity.type
_entity.pdbx_description
1 polymer ?
#
loop_
_entity_poly.entity_id
_entity_poly.type
_entity_poly.pdbx_seq_one_letter_code
_entity_poly.pdbx_strand_id
1 'polypeptide(L)'
;MLNRSSDNKPSTLTAGLPFSQACENNKQPILEVLEQELQDFTHVLEVGSGTGQHSIYFAPRLAHLIWQTSDVFAYHATINAWHAAYPAANLYAPLTFDLSCDSVPMNKAVAAPYDAVFTANTLHIMSWSLVSKLFELVGDMLPLNGKFIIYGPFNENGCYSSESNRQFDHSLRQRDSNSGIRHLEDVIALANTHKLKLSDKYAMPANNQLLVFEKY
;
A
#
# COMPACT_ATOMS: atom_id res chain seq x y z
N MET A 1 -6.39 -40.63 -1.11
CA MET A 1 -6.79 -39.74 -2.21
C MET A 1 -7.92 -38.86 -1.70
N LEU A 2 -7.65 -37.65 -1.27
CA LEU A 2 -8.64 -36.66 -0.89
C LEU A 2 -8.37 -35.41 -1.69
N ASN A 3 -9.23 -35.22 -2.69
CA ASN A 3 -9.25 -34.08 -3.60
C ASN A 3 -9.76 -32.85 -2.82
N ARG A 4 -8.92 -31.88 -2.58
CA ARG A 4 -9.32 -30.55 -2.10
C ARG A 4 -9.13 -29.54 -3.23
N SER A 5 -10.08 -29.50 -4.14
CA SER A 5 -10.33 -28.33 -4.96
C SER A 5 -11.24 -27.41 -4.16
N SER A 6 -10.66 -26.42 -3.50
CA SER A 6 -11.44 -25.32 -2.95
C SER A 6 -11.74 -24.35 -4.08
N ASP A 7 -12.93 -24.51 -4.67
CA ASP A 7 -13.53 -23.54 -5.58
C ASP A 7 -13.74 -22.21 -4.85
N ASN A 8 -12.85 -21.25 -5.10
CA ASN A 8 -12.95 -19.89 -4.60
C ASN A 8 -13.95 -19.10 -5.49
N LYS A 9 -15.23 -19.50 -5.48
CA LYS A 9 -16.29 -18.68 -6.07
C LYS A 9 -16.52 -17.47 -5.15
N PRO A 10 -16.55 -16.24 -5.71
CA PRO A 10 -16.94 -15.08 -4.92
C PRO A 10 -18.33 -15.33 -4.30
N SER A 11 -18.44 -15.03 -3.00
CA SER A 11 -19.72 -15.13 -2.31
C SER A 11 -20.72 -14.17 -2.95
N THR A 12 -22.00 -14.43 -2.84
CA THR A 12 -23.07 -13.56 -3.38
C THR A 12 -23.02 -12.14 -2.85
N LEU A 13 -22.32 -11.88 -1.73
CA LEU A 13 -22.09 -10.57 -1.13
C LEU A 13 -21.10 -9.68 -1.92
N THR A 14 -20.21 -10.28 -2.73
CA THR A 14 -19.21 -9.54 -3.52
C THR A 14 -19.57 -9.41 -5.00
N ALA A 15 -20.66 -10.01 -5.42
CA ALA A 15 -21.13 -9.91 -6.80
C ALA A 15 -21.43 -8.43 -7.14
N GLY A 16 -20.59 -7.84 -8.02
CA GLY A 16 -20.72 -6.45 -8.46
C GLY A 16 -19.82 -5.43 -7.75
N LEU A 17 -19.02 -5.84 -6.73
CA LEU A 17 -18.01 -4.95 -6.17
C LEU A 17 -16.82 -4.81 -7.12
N PRO A 18 -16.25 -3.59 -7.27
CA PRO A 18 -15.01 -3.39 -8.01
C PRO A 18 -13.90 -4.29 -7.47
N PHE A 19 -13.22 -5.02 -8.36
CA PHE A 19 -12.32 -6.09 -8.00
C PHE A 19 -10.93 -5.91 -8.64
N SER A 20 -9.89 -6.11 -7.84
CA SER A 20 -8.50 -6.12 -8.29
C SER A 20 -7.90 -7.52 -8.13
N GLN A 21 -7.62 -8.19 -9.25
CA GLN A 21 -6.92 -9.47 -9.21
C GLN A 21 -5.50 -9.34 -8.63
N ALA A 22 -4.85 -8.20 -8.82
CA ALA A 22 -3.53 -7.93 -8.24
C ALA A 22 -3.58 -7.97 -6.70
N CYS A 23 -4.61 -7.35 -6.08
CA CYS A 23 -4.79 -7.40 -4.64
C CYS A 23 -5.01 -8.83 -4.13
N GLU A 24 -5.82 -9.63 -4.85
CA GLU A 24 -6.03 -11.03 -4.48
C GLU A 24 -4.75 -11.86 -4.52
N ASN A 25 -3.91 -11.62 -5.52
CA ASN A 25 -2.69 -12.40 -5.73
C ASN A 25 -1.58 -12.04 -4.71
N ASN A 26 -1.56 -10.81 -4.22
CA ASN A 26 -0.46 -10.32 -3.38
C ASN A 26 -0.81 -10.16 -1.90
N LYS A 27 -2.09 -10.17 -1.52
CA LYS A 27 -2.52 -9.92 -0.14
C LYS A 27 -1.89 -10.86 0.90
N GLN A 28 -1.80 -12.16 0.61
CA GLN A 28 -1.24 -13.12 1.55
C GLN A 28 0.29 -12.93 1.73
N PRO A 29 1.10 -12.86 0.66
CA PRO A 29 2.52 -12.56 0.81
C PRO A 29 2.81 -11.23 1.51
N ILE A 30 2.01 -10.18 1.24
CA ILE A 30 2.15 -8.89 1.93
C ILE A 30 1.84 -9.04 3.42
N LEU A 31 0.75 -9.74 3.77
CA LEU A 31 0.38 -9.96 5.18
C LEU A 31 1.51 -10.60 5.97
N GLU A 32 2.15 -11.64 5.43
CA GLU A 32 3.24 -12.36 6.10
C GLU A 32 4.41 -11.43 6.49
N VAL A 33 4.68 -10.41 5.67
CA VAL A 33 5.68 -9.38 6.00
C VAL A 33 5.12 -8.38 7.00
N LEU A 34 3.87 -7.92 6.83
CA LEU A 34 3.25 -6.96 7.75
C LEU A 34 3.13 -7.52 9.18
N GLU A 35 2.87 -8.83 9.34
CA GLU A 35 2.84 -9.51 10.64
C GLU A 35 4.19 -9.44 11.37
N GLN A 36 5.31 -9.45 10.64
CA GLN A 36 6.65 -9.32 11.20
C GLN A 36 7.01 -7.86 11.49
N GLU A 37 6.76 -6.99 10.50
CA GLU A 37 7.22 -5.60 10.52
C GLU A 37 6.41 -4.70 11.45
N LEU A 38 5.13 -5.04 11.68
CA LEU A 38 4.18 -4.21 12.43
C LEU A 38 3.78 -4.81 13.79
N GLN A 39 4.53 -5.77 14.32
CA GLN A 39 4.22 -6.47 15.56
C GLN A 39 4.07 -5.52 16.77
N ASP A 40 4.92 -4.50 16.86
CA ASP A 40 4.98 -3.55 17.97
C ASP A 40 4.33 -2.19 17.63
N PHE A 41 3.61 -2.11 16.49
CA PHE A 41 2.95 -0.90 16.02
C PHE A 41 1.49 -0.86 16.45
N THR A 42 0.87 0.32 16.38
CA THR A 42 -0.49 0.53 16.87
C THR A 42 -1.45 1.16 15.86
N HIS A 43 -0.97 2.04 14.98
CA HIS A 43 -1.83 2.80 14.09
C HIS A 43 -1.22 2.98 12.69
N VAL A 44 -1.80 2.29 11.72
CA VAL A 44 -1.36 2.31 10.31
C VAL A 44 -2.25 3.20 9.47
N LEU A 45 -1.64 4.08 8.67
CA LEU A 45 -2.30 4.77 7.56
C LEU A 45 -2.02 4.02 6.25
N GLU A 46 -3.06 3.50 5.61
CA GLU A 46 -2.99 2.97 4.26
C GLU A 46 -3.24 4.09 3.25
N VAL A 47 -2.24 4.38 2.41
CA VAL A 47 -2.31 5.42 1.37
C VAL A 47 -2.61 4.77 0.02
N GLY A 48 -3.66 5.25 -0.65
CA GLY A 48 -4.10 4.69 -1.92
C GLY A 48 -4.75 3.33 -1.76
N SER A 49 -5.80 3.23 -0.91
CA SER A 49 -6.50 1.97 -0.60
C SER A 49 -7.26 1.36 -1.79
N GLY A 50 -7.50 2.13 -2.87
CA GLY A 50 -8.04 1.67 -4.14
C GLY A 50 -9.40 1.01 -4.01
N THR A 51 -9.45 -0.31 -4.16
CA THR A 51 -10.69 -1.07 -3.98
C THR A 51 -11.05 -1.31 -2.51
N GLY A 52 -10.10 -1.21 -1.58
CA GLY A 52 -10.28 -1.60 -0.19
C GLY A 52 -10.07 -3.09 0.09
N GLN A 53 -9.68 -3.90 -0.92
CA GLN A 53 -9.48 -5.35 -0.75
C GLN A 53 -8.32 -5.69 0.20
N HIS A 54 -7.24 -4.90 0.20
CA HIS A 54 -6.13 -5.06 1.14
C HIS A 54 -6.59 -4.81 2.58
N SER A 55 -7.23 -3.69 2.84
CA SER A 55 -7.64 -3.28 4.18
C SER A 55 -8.58 -4.29 4.86
N ILE A 56 -9.59 -4.81 4.13
CA ILE A 56 -10.50 -5.85 4.66
C ILE A 56 -9.80 -7.19 4.94
N TYR A 57 -8.66 -7.42 4.29
CA TYR A 57 -7.87 -8.63 4.49
C TYR A 57 -6.88 -8.49 5.65
N PHE A 58 -6.20 -7.34 5.74
CA PHE A 58 -5.16 -7.09 6.73
C PHE A 58 -5.72 -6.73 8.10
N ALA A 59 -6.66 -5.78 8.18
CA ALA A 59 -7.15 -5.28 9.46
C ALA A 59 -7.61 -6.38 10.42
N PRO A 60 -8.49 -7.33 10.06
CA PRO A 60 -8.92 -8.36 11.00
C PRO A 60 -7.82 -9.36 11.38
N ARG A 61 -6.74 -9.48 10.58
CA ARG A 61 -5.59 -10.36 10.86
C ARG A 61 -4.52 -9.69 11.69
N LEU A 62 -4.46 -8.37 11.63
CA LEU A 62 -3.59 -7.51 12.44
C LEU A 62 -4.43 -6.79 13.51
N ALA A 63 -5.16 -7.55 14.32
CA ALA A 63 -6.19 -7.04 15.21
C ALA A 63 -5.66 -6.10 16.32
N HIS A 64 -4.36 -6.07 16.55
CA HIS A 64 -3.69 -5.15 17.46
C HIS A 64 -3.52 -3.74 16.88
N LEU A 65 -3.62 -3.59 15.54
CA LEU A 65 -3.47 -2.32 14.84
C LEU A 65 -4.82 -1.62 14.67
N ILE A 66 -4.80 -0.31 14.70
CA ILE A 66 -5.82 0.52 14.09
C ILE A 66 -5.45 0.67 12.62
N TRP A 67 -6.35 0.27 11.71
CA TRP A 67 -6.12 0.34 10.27
C TRP A 67 -6.96 1.47 9.67
N GLN A 68 -6.30 2.57 9.33
CA GLN A 68 -6.94 3.73 8.72
C GLN A 68 -6.71 3.71 7.20
N THR A 69 -7.76 3.59 6.42
CA THR A 69 -7.68 3.70 4.96
C THR A 69 -7.72 5.16 4.50
N SER A 70 -7.07 5.47 3.37
CA SER A 70 -7.16 6.77 2.72
C SER A 70 -7.01 6.65 1.20
N ASP A 71 -7.73 7.51 0.49
CA ASP A 71 -7.63 7.66 -0.97
C ASP A 71 -8.25 8.99 -1.40
N VAL A 72 -8.12 9.35 -2.68
CA VAL A 72 -8.91 10.46 -3.24
C VAL A 72 -10.41 10.14 -3.14
N PHE A 73 -11.23 11.15 -2.97
CA PHE A 73 -12.67 10.98 -2.68
C PHE A 73 -13.40 10.07 -3.67
N ALA A 74 -12.94 10.02 -4.92
CA ALA A 74 -13.55 9.18 -5.97
C ALA A 74 -13.57 7.68 -5.64
N TYR A 75 -12.63 7.18 -4.82
CA TYR A 75 -12.55 5.76 -4.43
C TYR A 75 -13.33 5.42 -3.15
N HIS A 76 -13.79 6.42 -2.39
CA HIS A 76 -14.45 6.18 -1.10
C HIS A 76 -15.67 5.27 -1.18
N ALA A 77 -16.50 5.44 -2.21
CA ALA A 77 -17.67 4.58 -2.41
C ALA A 77 -17.29 3.10 -2.56
N THR A 78 -16.23 2.83 -3.32
CA THR A 78 -15.70 1.49 -3.54
C THR A 78 -15.14 0.88 -2.25
N ILE A 79 -14.29 1.64 -1.52
CA ILE A 79 -13.69 1.21 -0.26
C ILE A 79 -14.79 0.92 0.76
N ASN A 80 -15.75 1.82 0.93
CA ASN A 80 -16.87 1.66 1.86
C ASN A 80 -17.74 0.44 1.53
N ALA A 81 -17.94 0.12 0.25
CA ALA A 81 -18.71 -1.05 -0.17
C ALA A 81 -18.01 -2.37 0.26
N TRP A 82 -16.68 -2.45 0.11
CA TRP A 82 -15.89 -3.57 0.61
C TRP A 82 -15.88 -3.65 2.15
N HIS A 83 -15.73 -2.50 2.85
CA HIS A 83 -15.78 -2.45 4.31
C HIS A 83 -17.15 -2.88 4.87
N ALA A 84 -18.24 -2.50 4.19
CA ALA A 84 -19.58 -2.94 4.57
C ALA A 84 -19.81 -4.44 4.38
N ALA A 85 -19.21 -5.03 3.33
CA ALA A 85 -19.29 -6.47 3.08
C ALA A 85 -18.41 -7.30 4.04
N TYR A 86 -17.31 -6.72 4.53
CA TYR A 86 -16.33 -7.37 5.42
C TYR A 86 -15.92 -6.43 6.56
N PRO A 87 -16.81 -6.15 7.53
CA PRO A 87 -16.51 -5.25 8.63
C PRO A 87 -15.48 -5.85 9.59
N ALA A 88 -14.60 -4.98 10.12
CA ALA A 88 -13.70 -5.34 11.21
C ALA A 88 -13.64 -4.19 12.23
N ALA A 89 -13.50 -4.52 13.51
CA ALA A 89 -13.58 -3.55 14.62
C ALA A 89 -12.45 -2.51 14.59
N ASN A 90 -11.31 -2.87 14.00
CA ASN A 90 -10.11 -2.04 13.89
C ASN A 90 -9.93 -1.40 12.51
N LEU A 91 -10.91 -1.54 11.59
CA LEU A 91 -10.88 -0.99 10.25
C LEU A 91 -11.73 0.28 10.17
N TYR A 92 -11.10 1.38 9.78
CA TYR A 92 -11.74 2.69 9.73
C TYR A 92 -12.06 3.11 8.29
N ALA A 93 -13.18 3.82 8.14
CA ALA A 93 -13.65 4.35 6.85
C ALA A 93 -12.59 5.27 6.22
N PRO A 94 -12.54 5.35 4.87
CA PRO A 94 -11.50 6.09 4.17
C PRO A 94 -11.55 7.59 4.48
N LEU A 95 -10.39 8.16 4.74
CA LEU A 95 -10.16 9.60 4.79
C LEU A 95 -9.77 10.11 3.41
N THR A 96 -10.24 11.29 3.04
CA THR A 96 -9.81 11.94 1.79
C THR A 96 -8.34 12.31 1.90
N PHE A 97 -7.56 11.87 0.91
CA PHE A 97 -6.14 12.20 0.83
C PHE A 97 -5.72 12.30 -0.64
N ASP A 98 -5.70 13.53 -1.14
CA ASP A 98 -5.12 13.88 -2.44
C ASP A 98 -3.74 14.50 -2.22
N LEU A 99 -2.69 13.76 -2.60
CA LEU A 99 -1.29 14.18 -2.44
C LEU A 99 -0.96 15.50 -3.14
N SER A 100 -1.78 15.93 -4.10
CA SER A 100 -1.55 17.16 -4.83
C SER A 100 -1.90 18.42 -4.03
N CYS A 101 -2.77 18.30 -3.02
CA CYS A 101 -3.31 19.46 -2.30
C CYS A 101 -3.53 19.25 -0.81
N ASP A 102 -3.60 17.99 -0.32
CA ASP A 102 -3.93 17.72 1.08
C ASP A 102 -2.68 17.58 1.95
N SER A 103 -2.82 17.90 3.23
CA SER A 103 -1.95 17.41 4.30
C SER A 103 -2.36 15.99 4.69
N VAL A 104 -1.49 15.27 5.43
CA VAL A 104 -1.83 13.93 5.94
C VAL A 104 -3.13 13.98 6.75
N PRO A 105 -4.15 13.21 6.38
CA PRO A 105 -5.43 13.26 7.05
C PRO A 105 -5.35 12.57 8.41
N MET A 106 -6.00 13.17 9.42
CA MET A 106 -6.06 12.61 10.76
C MET A 106 -7.48 12.17 11.10
N ASN A 107 -7.61 10.96 11.63
CA ASN A 107 -8.89 10.49 12.15
C ASN A 107 -9.14 11.09 13.54
N LYS A 108 -10.08 12.02 13.63
CA LYS A 108 -10.39 12.71 14.89
C LYS A 108 -11.01 11.80 15.96
N ALA A 109 -11.50 10.62 15.58
CA ALA A 109 -12.02 9.62 16.53
C ALA A 109 -10.90 8.76 17.15
N VAL A 110 -9.68 8.85 16.62
CA VAL A 110 -8.50 8.11 17.08
C VAL A 110 -7.52 9.10 17.68
N ALA A 111 -7.27 9.02 18.97
CA ALA A 111 -6.37 9.95 19.66
C ALA A 111 -4.87 9.67 19.44
N ALA A 112 -4.52 8.52 18.83
CA ALA A 112 -3.15 8.13 18.59
C ALA A 112 -2.64 8.65 17.23
N PRO A 113 -1.39 9.14 17.12
CA PRO A 113 -0.75 9.44 15.84
C PRO A 113 -0.51 8.13 15.05
N TYR A 114 -0.30 8.27 13.74
CA TYR A 114 0.18 7.13 12.94
C TYR A 114 1.65 6.83 13.31
N ASP A 115 1.95 5.58 13.55
CA ASP A 115 3.31 5.08 13.75
C ASP A 115 3.81 4.25 12.56
N ALA A 116 2.92 3.86 11.65
CA ALA A 116 3.27 3.27 10.37
C ALA A 116 2.42 3.80 9.21
N VAL A 117 3.00 3.76 8.00
CA VAL A 117 2.32 4.02 6.73
C VAL A 117 2.52 2.83 5.81
N PHE A 118 1.46 2.40 5.16
CA PHE A 118 1.49 1.35 4.15
C PHE A 118 0.94 1.85 2.83
N THR A 119 1.55 1.44 1.72
CA THR A 119 1.02 1.67 0.38
C THR A 119 1.37 0.52 -0.55
N ALA A 120 0.45 0.14 -1.43
CA ALA A 120 0.64 -0.95 -2.37
C ALA A 120 0.26 -0.56 -3.80
N ASN A 121 1.16 -0.81 -4.75
CA ASN A 121 0.94 -0.56 -6.18
C ASN A 121 0.63 0.90 -6.55
N THR A 122 1.13 1.86 -5.79
CA THR A 122 0.85 3.30 -5.97
C THR A 122 1.99 4.04 -6.66
N LEU A 123 3.25 3.79 -6.27
CA LEU A 123 4.39 4.58 -6.72
C LEU A 123 4.59 4.59 -8.24
N HIS A 124 4.26 3.48 -8.91
CA HIS A 124 4.40 3.38 -10.36
C HIS A 124 3.22 3.99 -11.14
N ILE A 125 2.12 4.31 -10.46
CA ILE A 125 0.95 4.98 -11.05
C ILE A 125 1.06 6.51 -10.95
N MET A 126 1.58 7.01 -9.83
CA MET A 126 1.74 8.45 -9.57
C MET A 126 2.86 9.07 -10.41
N SER A 127 2.83 10.37 -10.64
CA SER A 127 3.98 11.12 -11.14
C SER A 127 5.11 11.13 -10.10
N TRP A 128 6.37 11.33 -10.56
CA TRP A 128 7.51 11.41 -9.63
C TRP A 128 7.38 12.56 -8.62
N SER A 129 6.77 13.67 -9.01
CA SER A 129 6.51 14.78 -8.10
C SER A 129 5.56 14.41 -6.96
N LEU A 130 4.52 13.60 -7.24
CA LEU A 130 3.62 13.08 -6.21
C LEU A 130 4.29 12.02 -5.34
N VAL A 131 5.16 11.18 -5.91
CA VAL A 131 5.99 10.26 -5.12
C VAL A 131 6.87 11.06 -4.15
N SER A 132 7.54 12.11 -4.64
CA SER A 132 8.36 12.97 -3.79
C SER A 132 7.55 13.63 -2.67
N LYS A 133 6.34 14.10 -3.00
CA LYS A 133 5.43 14.70 -2.01
C LYS A 133 4.97 13.69 -0.96
N LEU A 134 4.70 12.44 -1.35
CA LEU A 134 4.36 11.37 -0.41
C LEU A 134 5.50 11.13 0.59
N PHE A 135 6.75 11.03 0.12
CA PHE A 135 7.90 10.84 1.00
C PHE A 135 8.13 12.01 1.95
N GLU A 136 7.95 13.26 1.48
CA GLU A 136 7.98 14.45 2.32
C GLU A 136 6.95 14.35 3.44
N LEU A 137 5.67 14.16 3.10
CA LEU A 137 4.56 14.10 4.06
C LEU A 137 4.73 12.96 5.08
N VAL A 138 5.12 11.79 4.62
CA VAL A 138 5.35 10.63 5.49
C VAL A 138 6.57 10.85 6.38
N GLY A 139 7.66 11.37 5.82
CA GLY A 139 8.87 11.68 6.58
C GLY A 139 8.63 12.72 7.67
N ASP A 140 7.80 13.73 7.43
CA ASP A 140 7.48 14.76 8.41
C ASP A 140 6.52 14.25 9.50
N MET A 141 5.62 13.31 9.15
CA MET A 141 4.59 12.82 10.06
C MET A 141 5.08 11.69 10.97
N LEU A 142 5.87 10.75 10.46
CA LEU A 142 6.26 9.57 11.22
C LEU A 142 7.13 9.91 12.44
N PRO A 143 6.86 9.30 13.60
CA PRO A 143 7.75 9.41 14.76
C PRO A 143 9.09 8.69 14.48
N LEU A 144 10.08 8.89 15.34
CA LEU A 144 11.32 8.09 15.34
C LEU A 144 10.97 6.60 15.42
N ASN A 145 11.66 5.79 14.64
CA ASN A 145 11.42 4.35 14.45
C ASN A 145 10.07 4.01 13.80
N GLY A 146 9.27 5.00 13.39
CA GLY A 146 8.07 4.78 12.60
C GLY A 146 8.40 4.20 11.22
N LYS A 147 7.52 3.37 10.67
CA LYS A 147 7.79 2.65 9.41
C LYS A 147 6.96 3.14 8.25
N PHE A 148 7.59 3.25 7.08
CA PHE A 148 6.94 3.43 5.79
C PHE A 148 7.16 2.19 4.94
N ILE A 149 6.09 1.44 4.67
CA ILE A 149 6.11 0.15 3.97
C ILE A 149 5.49 0.31 2.60
N ILE A 150 6.25 -0.06 1.56
CA ILE A 150 5.87 0.15 0.17
C ILE A 150 5.94 -1.17 -0.59
N TYR A 151 4.82 -1.59 -1.19
CA TYR A 151 4.79 -2.75 -2.07
C TYR A 151 4.62 -2.34 -3.54
N GLY A 152 5.38 -2.95 -4.42
CA GLY A 152 5.25 -2.77 -5.87
C GLY A 152 6.45 -3.31 -6.65
N PRO A 153 6.45 -3.13 -7.99
CA PRO A 153 7.61 -3.41 -8.81
C PRO A 153 8.64 -2.28 -8.71
N PHE A 154 9.92 -2.66 -8.72
CA PHE A 154 11.05 -1.72 -8.78
C PHE A 154 12.09 -2.22 -9.78
N ASN A 155 12.74 -1.26 -10.45
CA ASN A 155 13.92 -1.50 -11.25
C ASN A 155 15.17 -1.35 -10.38
N GLU A 156 16.24 -2.09 -10.68
CA GLU A 156 17.51 -2.02 -9.95
C GLU A 156 18.68 -1.91 -10.95
N ASN A 157 19.71 -1.16 -10.58
CA ASN A 157 20.94 -0.99 -11.37
C ASN A 157 20.68 -0.53 -12.82
N GLY A 158 19.66 0.32 -12.99
CA GLY A 158 19.26 0.82 -14.31
C GLY A 158 18.57 -0.21 -15.21
N CYS A 159 18.23 -1.40 -14.68
CA CYS A 159 17.65 -2.50 -15.43
C CYS A 159 16.24 -2.85 -14.93
N TYR A 160 15.42 -3.37 -15.82
CA TYR A 160 14.17 -4.00 -15.43
C TYR A 160 14.43 -5.32 -14.72
N SER A 161 13.70 -5.58 -13.63
CA SER A 161 13.80 -6.83 -12.88
C SER A 161 13.32 -8.06 -13.68
N SER A 162 12.51 -7.85 -14.72
CA SER A 162 12.03 -8.90 -15.62
C SER A 162 11.50 -8.32 -16.93
N GLU A 163 11.34 -9.18 -17.94
CA GLU A 163 10.71 -8.80 -19.21
C GLU A 163 9.23 -8.41 -19.00
N SER A 164 8.51 -9.07 -18.09
CA SER A 164 7.12 -8.71 -17.76
C SER A 164 7.03 -7.31 -17.14
N ASN A 165 7.98 -6.92 -16.29
CA ASN A 165 8.04 -5.58 -15.72
C ASN A 165 8.39 -4.52 -16.78
N ARG A 166 9.24 -4.85 -17.77
CA ARG A 166 9.51 -3.96 -18.92
C ARG A 166 8.24 -3.69 -19.74
N GLN A 167 7.47 -4.73 -20.03
CA GLN A 167 6.19 -4.60 -20.75
C GLN A 167 5.15 -3.84 -19.94
N PHE A 168 5.10 -4.07 -18.64
CA PHE A 168 4.21 -3.36 -17.73
C PHE A 168 4.56 -1.86 -17.66
N ASP A 169 5.83 -1.52 -17.50
CA ASP A 169 6.31 -0.12 -17.53
C ASP A 169 5.92 0.59 -18.84
N HIS A 170 6.10 -0.09 -19.97
CA HIS A 170 5.69 0.45 -21.26
C HIS A 170 4.17 0.73 -21.30
N SER A 171 3.35 -0.18 -20.79
CA SER A 171 1.89 -0.02 -20.72
C SER A 171 1.47 1.11 -19.77
N LEU A 172 2.18 1.31 -18.68
CA LEU A 172 1.94 2.45 -17.78
C LEU A 172 2.21 3.77 -18.48
N ARG A 173 3.37 3.91 -19.13
CA ARG A 173 3.81 5.14 -19.82
C ARG A 173 2.96 5.47 -21.05
N GLN A 174 2.33 4.46 -21.67
CA GLN A 174 1.38 4.70 -22.75
C GLN A 174 0.07 5.33 -22.25
N ARG A 175 -0.35 5.05 -21.01
CA ARG A 175 -1.55 5.63 -20.39
C ARG A 175 -1.28 7.02 -19.83
N ASP A 176 -0.14 7.17 -19.15
CA ASP A 176 0.35 8.42 -18.59
C ASP A 176 1.88 8.41 -18.62
N SER A 177 2.48 9.34 -19.34
CA SER A 177 3.94 9.45 -19.49
C SER A 177 4.65 9.73 -18.15
N ASN A 178 3.95 10.22 -17.13
CA ASN A 178 4.48 10.47 -15.80
C ASN A 178 4.50 9.21 -14.91
N SER A 179 3.70 8.18 -15.27
CA SER A 179 3.72 6.88 -14.62
C SER A 179 4.94 6.07 -15.05
N GLY A 180 5.24 5.01 -14.31
CA GLY A 180 6.30 4.05 -14.66
C GLY A 180 6.95 3.44 -13.44
N ILE A 181 7.55 2.26 -13.61
CA ILE A 181 8.28 1.55 -12.55
C ILE A 181 9.46 2.41 -12.11
N ARG A 182 9.56 2.62 -10.79
CA ARG A 182 10.61 3.45 -10.19
C ARG A 182 11.89 2.66 -10.00
N HIS A 183 13.04 3.34 -10.11
CA HIS A 183 14.32 2.76 -9.75
C HIS A 183 14.47 2.76 -8.23
N LEU A 184 14.89 1.63 -7.67
CA LEU A 184 15.07 1.47 -6.23
C LEU A 184 16.05 2.49 -5.66
N GLU A 185 17.13 2.76 -6.38
CA GLU A 185 18.17 3.71 -6.01
C GLU A 185 17.61 5.13 -5.87
N ASP A 186 16.74 5.55 -6.80
CA ASP A 186 16.09 6.87 -6.74
C ASP A 186 15.13 6.97 -5.55
N VAL A 187 14.39 5.89 -5.29
CA VAL A 187 13.47 5.81 -4.14
C VAL A 187 14.25 5.87 -2.81
N ILE A 188 15.37 5.15 -2.70
CA ILE A 188 16.24 5.20 -1.50
C ILE A 188 16.85 6.59 -1.33
N ALA A 189 17.35 7.19 -2.41
CA ALA A 189 17.91 8.54 -2.36
C ALA A 189 16.86 9.56 -1.88
N LEU A 190 15.64 9.49 -2.43
CA LEU A 190 14.52 10.33 -2.00
C LEU A 190 14.16 10.11 -0.53
N ALA A 191 14.03 8.85 -0.10
CA ALA A 191 13.72 8.49 1.29
C ALA A 191 14.72 9.13 2.28
N ASN A 192 16.01 9.04 1.97
CA ASN A 192 17.08 9.60 2.81
C ASN A 192 16.96 11.13 2.97
N THR A 193 16.47 11.86 1.95
CA THR A 193 16.25 13.33 2.06
C THR A 193 15.16 13.68 3.09
N HIS A 194 14.27 12.72 3.38
CA HIS A 194 13.17 12.87 4.34
C HIS A 194 13.38 12.08 5.64
N LYS A 195 14.64 11.72 5.94
CA LYS A 195 15.05 10.98 7.14
C LYS A 195 14.35 9.61 7.25
N LEU A 196 14.17 8.95 6.14
CA LEU A 196 13.65 7.59 6.03
C LEU A 196 14.78 6.73 5.46
N LYS A 197 15.24 5.74 6.22
CA LYS A 197 16.30 4.81 5.81
C LYS A 197 15.70 3.46 5.47
N LEU A 198 16.10 2.87 4.34
CA LEU A 198 15.72 1.49 4.01
C LEU A 198 16.31 0.55 5.09
N SER A 199 15.43 -0.09 5.86
CA SER A 199 15.78 -1.08 6.88
C SER A 199 15.75 -2.49 6.30
N ASP A 200 14.71 -2.82 5.52
CA ASP A 200 14.50 -4.15 4.98
C ASP A 200 13.93 -4.12 3.56
N LYS A 201 14.27 -5.16 2.80
CA LYS A 201 13.78 -5.38 1.43
C LYS A 201 13.41 -6.86 1.26
N TYR A 202 12.15 -7.12 0.96
CA TYR A 202 11.62 -8.46 0.73
C TYR A 202 11.34 -8.70 -0.75
N ALA A 203 11.87 -9.81 -1.28
CA ALA A 203 11.50 -10.27 -2.61
C ALA A 203 10.06 -10.84 -2.57
N MET A 204 9.21 -10.35 -3.47
CA MET A 204 7.79 -10.68 -3.49
C MET A 204 7.41 -11.39 -4.80
N PRO A 205 6.30 -12.14 -4.82
CA PRO A 205 5.84 -12.79 -6.05
C PRO A 205 5.69 -11.82 -7.24
N ALA A 206 5.77 -12.37 -8.45
CA ALA A 206 5.62 -11.65 -9.71
C ALA A 206 6.62 -10.48 -9.89
N ASN A 207 7.86 -10.67 -9.44
CA ASN A 207 8.95 -9.68 -9.53
C ASN A 207 8.63 -8.34 -8.87
N ASN A 208 7.79 -8.37 -7.82
CA ASN A 208 7.58 -7.24 -6.93
C ASN A 208 8.55 -7.28 -5.76
N GLN A 209 8.57 -6.20 -5.02
CA GLN A 209 9.33 -6.06 -3.77
C GLN A 209 8.44 -5.39 -2.72
N LEU A 210 8.71 -5.67 -1.46
CA LEU A 210 8.21 -4.89 -0.36
C LEU A 210 9.40 -4.23 0.33
N LEU A 211 9.38 -2.92 0.37
CA LEU A 211 10.41 -2.08 0.95
C LEU A 211 9.94 -1.55 2.29
N VAL A 212 10.78 -1.65 3.31
CA VAL A 212 10.53 -1.09 4.64
C VAL A 212 11.52 0.02 4.88
N PHE A 213 11.00 1.24 5.06
CA PHE A 213 11.79 2.39 5.47
C PHE A 213 11.47 2.73 6.93
N GLU A 214 12.49 3.05 7.71
CA GLU A 214 12.38 3.45 9.10
C GLU A 214 12.80 4.92 9.28
N LYS A 215 12.04 5.65 10.09
CA LYS A 215 12.33 7.04 10.45
C LYS A 215 13.47 7.12 11.46
N TYR A 216 14.51 7.92 11.19
CA TYR A 216 15.69 8.12 12.05
C TYR A 216 15.94 9.60 12.39
#